data_d4c6577a02f16c8300e4dcbba67eec6c
#
_entry.id   d4c6577a02f16c8300e4dcbba67eec6c
#
_cell.length_a   1.000
_cell.length_b   1.000
_cell.length_c   1.000
_cell.angle_alpha   90.00
_cell.angle_beta   90.00
_cell.angle_gamma   90.00
#
_symmetry.space_group_name_H-M   'P 1'
#
loop_
_entity.id
_entity.type
_entity.pdbx_description
1 polymer ?
#
loop_
_entity_poly.entity_id
_entity_poly.type
_entity_poly.pdbx_seq_one_letter_code
_entity_poly.pdbx_strand_id
1 'polypeptide(L)'
;GEKLAREEPLDWTELVRTVAAARILMPDAIAVIGASPEAGKIGYAVMENIINGGYQGQLYPINPRADVILGRPCYRSVKDIPGPVDIAIFCIPARFVAQVLEECGEKGVRGAILIPSGFAEVGETQLQQEVVDVARQHNIRLMGPNIYGFYYTPANLCATFCTAYDVKGSAALSSQSGGIGMAIIGFSRSAKMGVSAIVGLGNKSDIDEDDLLAF
;
A
#
# COMPACT_ATOMS: atom_id res chain seq x y z
N GLY A 1 -16.74 3.95 15.40
CA GLY A 1 -16.71 4.76 16.58
C GLY A 1 -18.07 5.38 16.93
N GLU A 2 -18.60 6.28 16.09
CA GLU A 2 -19.90 6.96 16.38
C GLU A 2 -21.11 6.03 16.36
N LYS A 3 -21.15 5.00 15.51
CA LYS A 3 -22.24 4.02 15.48
C LYS A 3 -22.33 3.18 16.74
N LEU A 4 -21.19 2.84 17.34
CA LEU A 4 -21.14 2.12 18.63
C LEU A 4 -21.74 2.95 19.78
N ALA A 5 -21.68 4.30 19.68
CA ALA A 5 -22.25 5.20 20.68
C ALA A 5 -23.78 5.39 20.54
N ARG A 6 -24.40 4.93 19.45
CA ARG A 6 -25.84 5.13 19.17
C ARG A 6 -26.71 3.89 19.42
N GLU A 7 -26.16 2.80 20.00
CA GLU A 7 -26.87 1.53 20.25
C GLU A 7 -27.47 0.88 18.96
N GLU A 8 -26.97 1.26 17.77
CA GLU A 8 -27.36 0.60 16.53
C GLU A 8 -26.76 -0.82 16.46
N PRO A 9 -27.49 -1.78 15.85
CA PRO A 9 -26.94 -3.13 15.69
C PRO A 9 -25.62 -3.06 14.91
N LEU A 10 -24.63 -3.83 15.38
CA LEU A 10 -23.30 -3.89 14.76
C LEU A 10 -23.44 -4.45 13.35
N ASP A 11 -23.08 -3.68 12.33
CA ASP A 11 -22.93 -4.18 10.96
C ASP A 11 -21.58 -4.91 10.84
N TRP A 12 -21.64 -6.24 10.87
CA TRP A 12 -20.46 -7.08 10.78
C TRP A 12 -19.71 -6.91 9.46
N THR A 13 -20.42 -6.60 8.36
CA THR A 13 -19.80 -6.36 7.05
C THR A 13 -18.98 -5.07 7.08
N GLU A 14 -19.54 -4.00 7.62
CA GLU A 14 -18.83 -2.72 7.81
C GLU A 14 -17.65 -2.87 8.77
N LEU A 15 -17.81 -3.61 9.85
CA LEU A 15 -16.71 -3.87 10.79
C LEU A 15 -15.54 -4.60 10.13
N VAL A 16 -15.82 -5.62 9.32
CA VAL A 16 -14.79 -6.38 8.60
C VAL A 16 -14.03 -5.48 7.61
N ARG A 17 -14.75 -4.62 6.86
CA ARG A 17 -14.16 -3.64 5.95
C ARG A 17 -13.28 -2.64 6.68
N THR A 18 -13.77 -2.05 7.76
CA THR A 18 -13.03 -1.11 8.61
C THR A 18 -11.72 -1.72 9.13
N VAL A 19 -11.79 -2.95 9.66
CA VAL A 19 -10.59 -3.65 10.18
C VAL A 19 -9.60 -3.97 9.06
N ALA A 20 -10.08 -4.32 7.87
CA ALA A 20 -9.22 -4.60 6.72
C ALA A 20 -8.49 -3.33 6.24
N ALA A 21 -9.20 -2.21 6.11
CA ALA A 21 -8.61 -0.93 5.75
C ALA A 21 -7.63 -0.44 6.83
N ALA A 22 -7.98 -0.55 8.11
CA ALA A 22 -7.10 -0.19 9.21
C ALA A 22 -5.75 -0.93 9.16
N ARG A 23 -5.76 -2.23 8.89
CA ARG A 23 -4.54 -3.04 8.78
C ARG A 23 -3.61 -2.60 7.66
N ILE A 24 -4.16 -2.05 6.56
CA ILE A 24 -3.37 -1.54 5.44
C ILE A 24 -2.86 -0.14 5.72
N LEU A 25 -3.68 0.73 6.29
CA LEU A 25 -3.35 2.14 6.50
C LEU A 25 -2.52 2.38 7.76
N MET A 26 -2.58 1.46 8.74
CA MET A 26 -1.89 1.57 10.03
C MET A 26 -1.08 0.30 10.36
N PRO A 27 -0.16 -0.13 9.48
CA PRO A 27 0.67 -1.31 9.74
C PRO A 27 1.75 -1.02 10.78
N ASP A 28 2.16 -2.04 11.55
CA ASP A 28 3.33 -1.98 12.44
C ASP A 28 4.62 -2.39 11.70
N ALA A 29 4.49 -3.19 10.64
CA ALA A 29 5.63 -3.69 9.86
C ALA A 29 5.34 -3.75 8.35
N ILE A 30 6.23 -3.15 7.56
CA ILE A 30 6.12 -3.01 6.10
C ILE A 30 7.31 -3.69 5.43
N ALA A 31 7.05 -4.55 4.44
CA ALA A 31 8.05 -5.00 3.47
C ALA A 31 7.90 -4.24 2.15
N VAL A 32 9.00 -3.71 1.61
CA VAL A 32 9.01 -3.09 0.27
C VAL A 32 9.69 -4.04 -0.70
N ILE A 33 8.88 -4.74 -1.49
CA ILE A 33 9.31 -5.72 -2.49
C ILE A 33 9.81 -5.00 -3.73
N GLY A 34 11.08 -5.19 -4.08
CA GLY A 34 11.72 -4.44 -5.16
C GLY A 34 12.24 -3.07 -4.70
N ALA A 35 12.52 -2.91 -3.41
CA ALA A 35 13.28 -1.78 -2.92
C ALA A 35 14.59 -1.63 -3.70
N SER A 36 15.06 -0.41 -3.93
CA SER A 36 16.24 -0.14 -4.75
C SER A 36 17.22 0.79 -4.04
N PRO A 37 18.53 0.56 -4.17
CA PRO A 37 19.54 1.54 -3.75
C PRO A 37 19.69 2.70 -4.75
N GLU A 38 19.12 2.59 -5.97
CA GLU A 38 19.28 3.57 -7.04
C GLU A 38 18.21 4.66 -6.97
N ALA A 39 18.62 5.91 -6.81
CA ALA A 39 17.73 7.06 -6.92
C ALA A 39 17.03 7.09 -8.29
N GLY A 40 15.75 7.48 -8.31
CA GLY A 40 14.91 7.51 -9.52
C GLY A 40 14.18 6.20 -9.81
N LYS A 41 14.47 5.12 -9.11
CA LYS A 41 13.65 3.89 -9.15
C LYS A 41 12.44 4.00 -8.22
N ILE A 42 11.31 3.40 -8.61
CA ILE A 42 10.07 3.41 -7.81
C ILE A 42 10.34 2.87 -6.39
N GLY A 43 11.01 1.74 -6.26
CA GLY A 43 11.31 1.15 -4.95
C GLY A 43 12.24 2.00 -4.07
N TYR A 44 13.09 2.85 -4.67
CA TYR A 44 13.86 3.86 -3.93
C TYR A 44 12.94 4.95 -3.39
N ALA A 45 12.11 5.54 -4.28
CA ALA A 45 11.22 6.64 -3.91
C ALA A 45 10.21 6.24 -2.82
N VAL A 46 9.63 5.03 -2.90
CA VAL A 46 8.75 4.49 -1.86
C VAL A 46 9.47 4.39 -0.52
N MET A 47 10.66 3.80 -0.49
CA MET A 47 11.46 3.68 0.73
C MET A 47 11.82 5.04 1.31
N GLU A 48 12.29 5.97 0.48
CA GLU A 48 12.67 7.31 0.88
C GLU A 48 11.47 8.08 1.44
N ASN A 49 10.31 8.01 0.79
CA ASN A 49 9.09 8.67 1.25
C ASN A 49 8.56 8.13 2.57
N ILE A 50 8.61 6.82 2.80
CA ILE A 50 8.21 6.22 4.08
C ILE A 50 9.14 6.69 5.20
N ILE A 51 10.45 6.70 4.96
CA ILE A 51 11.46 7.15 5.94
C ILE A 51 11.27 8.64 6.25
N ASN A 52 11.21 9.49 5.20
CA ASN A 52 11.09 10.94 5.33
C ASN A 52 9.71 11.36 5.89
N GLY A 53 8.65 10.57 5.64
CA GLY A 53 7.33 10.75 6.23
C GLY A 53 7.30 10.57 7.75
N GLY A 54 8.32 9.93 8.30
CA GLY A 54 8.46 9.72 9.74
C GLY A 54 7.68 8.52 10.27
N TYR A 55 7.44 7.51 9.42
CA TYR A 55 6.85 6.24 9.85
C TYR A 55 7.68 5.60 10.95
N GLN A 56 7.03 5.17 12.03
CA GLN A 56 7.69 4.66 13.25
C GLN A 56 7.75 3.13 13.35
N GLY A 57 7.04 2.42 12.47
CA GLY A 57 7.02 0.95 12.45
C GLY A 57 8.28 0.34 11.82
N GLN A 58 8.30 -0.96 11.71
CA GLN A 58 9.37 -1.71 11.08
C GLN A 58 9.30 -1.57 9.55
N LEU A 59 10.43 -1.30 8.91
CA LEU A 59 10.52 -1.15 7.46
C LEU A 59 11.63 -2.05 6.90
N TYR A 60 11.23 -3.02 6.09
CA TYR A 60 12.09 -4.07 5.55
C TYR A 60 12.23 -3.92 4.04
N PRO A 61 13.38 -3.45 3.52
CA PRO A 61 13.65 -3.49 2.08
C PRO A 61 13.91 -4.92 1.61
N ILE A 62 13.29 -5.30 0.48
CA ILE A 62 13.49 -6.61 -0.15
C ILE A 62 14.08 -6.41 -1.53
N ASN A 63 15.30 -6.93 -1.73
CA ASN A 63 15.99 -6.95 -3.03
C ASN A 63 17.01 -8.08 -3.05
N PRO A 64 16.97 -9.03 -4.04
CA PRO A 64 17.91 -10.16 -4.08
C PRO A 64 19.36 -9.79 -4.36
N ARG A 65 19.64 -8.52 -4.72
CA ARG A 65 20.98 -8.06 -5.16
C ARG A 65 21.61 -6.98 -4.29
N ALA A 66 20.93 -6.56 -3.21
CA ALA A 66 21.44 -5.53 -2.32
C ALA A 66 21.49 -6.05 -0.88
N ASP A 67 22.51 -5.63 -0.13
CA ASP A 67 22.66 -5.99 1.28
C ASP A 67 22.18 -4.84 2.20
N VAL A 68 22.23 -3.59 1.71
CA VAL A 68 21.77 -2.41 2.46
C VAL A 68 21.09 -1.44 1.49
N ILE A 69 19.93 -0.90 1.90
CA ILE A 69 19.19 0.14 1.17
C ILE A 69 18.80 1.25 2.16
N LEU A 70 19.21 2.49 1.84
CA LEU A 70 18.96 3.68 2.68
C LEU A 70 19.32 3.45 4.16
N GLY A 71 20.47 2.81 4.41
CA GLY A 71 20.99 2.53 5.75
C GLY A 71 20.28 1.38 6.50
N ARG A 72 19.38 0.65 5.85
CA ARG A 72 18.65 -0.49 6.44
C ARG A 72 19.15 -1.82 5.87
N PRO A 73 19.31 -2.87 6.69
CA PRO A 73 19.57 -4.21 6.19
C PRO A 73 18.51 -4.64 5.18
N CYS A 74 18.94 -5.18 4.04
CA CYS A 74 18.06 -5.63 2.97
C CYS A 74 17.99 -7.16 2.96
N TYR A 75 16.79 -7.70 2.76
CA TYR A 75 16.55 -9.13 2.72
C TYR A 75 16.36 -9.60 1.27
N ARG A 76 16.71 -10.85 0.98
CA ARG A 76 16.58 -11.43 -0.36
C ARG A 76 15.15 -11.83 -0.69
N SER A 77 14.40 -12.31 0.32
CA SER A 77 12.99 -12.67 0.27
C SER A 77 12.28 -12.14 1.52
N VAL A 78 10.97 -11.96 1.42
CA VAL A 78 10.10 -11.65 2.57
C VAL A 78 10.18 -12.74 3.64
N LYS A 79 10.47 -13.98 3.25
CA LYS A 79 10.62 -15.13 4.16
C LYS A 79 11.85 -15.02 5.08
N ASP A 80 12.88 -14.28 4.65
CA ASP A 80 14.12 -14.09 5.42
C ASP A 80 13.98 -13.07 6.57
N ILE A 81 12.87 -12.30 6.59
CA ILE A 81 12.61 -11.32 7.65
C ILE A 81 12.38 -12.05 8.98
N PRO A 82 13.11 -11.70 10.06
CA PRO A 82 12.99 -12.42 11.33
C PRO A 82 11.69 -12.19 12.08
N GLY A 83 11.00 -11.04 11.82
CA GLY A 83 9.77 -10.65 12.51
C GLY A 83 8.51 -10.80 11.66
N PRO A 84 7.34 -10.42 12.19
CA PRO A 84 6.10 -10.33 11.43
C PRO A 84 6.15 -9.24 10.38
N VAL A 85 5.31 -9.34 9.37
CA VAL A 85 5.08 -8.34 8.33
C VAL A 85 3.58 -8.20 8.13
N ASP A 86 3.05 -7.00 8.31
CA ASP A 86 1.61 -6.74 8.16
C ASP A 86 1.24 -6.54 6.70
N ILE A 87 2.00 -5.68 6.01
CA ILE A 87 1.77 -5.37 4.61
C ILE A 87 3.04 -5.46 3.76
N ALA A 88 2.85 -5.78 2.47
CA ALA A 88 3.90 -5.75 1.46
C ALA A 88 3.56 -4.74 0.36
N ILE A 89 4.51 -3.85 0.04
CA ILE A 89 4.40 -2.88 -1.06
C ILE A 89 5.23 -3.40 -2.23
N PHE A 90 4.56 -3.65 -3.36
CA PHE A 90 5.18 -4.24 -4.54
C PHE A 90 5.66 -3.17 -5.51
N CYS A 91 6.95 -3.16 -5.79
CA CYS A 91 7.64 -2.29 -6.76
C CYS A 91 8.40 -3.12 -7.81
N ILE A 92 7.88 -4.30 -8.15
CA ILE A 92 8.47 -5.25 -9.11
C ILE A 92 7.59 -5.37 -10.35
N PRO A 93 8.11 -5.86 -11.52
CA PRO A 93 7.29 -6.07 -12.71
C PRO A 93 6.12 -7.04 -12.47
N ALA A 94 4.97 -6.78 -13.11
CA ALA A 94 3.71 -7.49 -12.95
C ALA A 94 3.84 -9.03 -12.97
N ARG A 95 4.63 -9.56 -13.93
CA ARG A 95 4.85 -11.01 -14.11
C ARG A 95 5.45 -11.75 -12.89
N PHE A 96 6.02 -11.03 -11.94
CA PHE A 96 6.61 -11.63 -10.75
C PHE A 96 5.73 -11.49 -9.50
N VAL A 97 4.63 -10.74 -9.60
CA VAL A 97 3.79 -10.39 -8.44
C VAL A 97 3.16 -11.63 -7.82
N ALA A 98 2.53 -12.51 -8.60
CA ALA A 98 1.85 -13.70 -8.10
C ALA A 98 2.81 -14.60 -7.30
N GLN A 99 3.99 -14.89 -7.84
CA GLN A 99 5.00 -15.72 -7.17
C GLN A 99 5.44 -15.12 -5.83
N VAL A 100 5.72 -13.82 -5.78
CA VAL A 100 6.18 -13.18 -4.53
C VAL A 100 5.04 -12.98 -3.55
N LEU A 101 3.81 -12.83 -4.03
CA LEU A 101 2.61 -12.77 -3.20
C LEU A 101 2.36 -14.10 -2.48
N GLU A 102 2.64 -15.24 -3.13
CA GLU A 102 2.64 -16.56 -2.50
C GLU A 102 3.60 -16.61 -1.29
N GLU A 103 4.84 -16.14 -1.48
CA GLU A 103 5.82 -16.04 -0.39
C GLU A 103 5.34 -15.13 0.76
N CYS A 104 4.66 -14.03 0.41
CA CYS A 104 4.02 -13.13 1.39
C CYS A 104 2.91 -13.85 2.17
N GLY A 105 2.10 -14.67 1.50
CA GLY A 105 1.06 -15.47 2.12
C GLY A 105 1.60 -16.48 3.13
N GLU A 106 2.63 -17.23 2.74
CA GLU A 106 3.34 -18.16 3.62
C GLU A 106 3.97 -17.45 4.83
N LYS A 107 4.41 -16.20 4.67
CA LYS A 107 4.93 -15.34 5.74
C LYS A 107 3.85 -14.83 6.69
N GLY A 108 2.59 -14.86 6.28
CA GLY A 108 1.45 -14.36 7.04
C GLY A 108 1.13 -12.88 6.84
N VAL A 109 1.62 -12.29 5.75
CA VAL A 109 1.23 -10.93 5.32
C VAL A 109 -0.27 -10.85 5.10
N ARG A 110 -0.90 -9.75 5.49
CA ARG A 110 -2.36 -9.56 5.42
C ARG A 110 -2.82 -8.52 4.40
N GLY A 111 -1.93 -7.66 3.95
CA GLY A 111 -2.23 -6.65 2.92
C GLY A 111 -1.12 -6.52 1.91
N ALA A 112 -1.48 -6.33 0.64
CA ALA A 112 -0.54 -6.09 -0.44
C ALA A 112 -0.95 -4.85 -1.23
N ILE A 113 0.01 -3.95 -1.40
CA ILE A 113 -0.13 -2.70 -2.15
C ILE A 113 0.60 -2.89 -3.48
N LEU A 114 -0.16 -2.97 -4.58
CA LEU A 114 0.35 -3.34 -5.90
C LEU A 114 0.56 -2.08 -6.76
N ILE A 115 1.75 -1.49 -6.68
CA ILE A 115 2.13 -0.31 -7.47
C ILE A 115 2.26 -0.63 -8.97
N PRO A 116 2.82 -1.78 -9.40
CA PRO A 116 3.09 -2.03 -10.81
C PRO A 116 1.83 -1.99 -11.67
N SER A 117 2.00 -1.50 -12.90
CA SER A 117 1.09 -1.65 -14.03
C SER A 117 1.45 -2.87 -14.86
N GLY A 118 0.64 -3.20 -15.87
CA GLY A 118 0.83 -4.34 -16.76
C GLY A 118 -0.13 -5.48 -16.48
N PHE A 119 -1.36 -5.15 -16.06
CA PHE A 119 -2.44 -6.09 -15.75
C PHE A 119 -3.66 -5.84 -16.65
N ALA A 120 -4.88 -5.87 -16.12
CA ALA A 120 -6.11 -5.73 -16.89
C ALA A 120 -6.20 -4.43 -17.71
N GLU A 121 -5.57 -3.35 -17.25
CA GLU A 121 -5.54 -2.07 -17.97
C GLU A 121 -4.80 -2.11 -19.31
N VAL A 122 -3.97 -3.13 -19.54
CA VAL A 122 -3.28 -3.40 -20.82
C VAL A 122 -3.74 -4.71 -21.47
N GLY A 123 -4.83 -5.31 -20.98
CA GLY A 123 -5.40 -6.55 -21.51
C GLY A 123 -4.93 -7.83 -20.82
N GLU A 124 -3.97 -7.76 -19.88
CA GLU A 124 -3.44 -8.92 -19.14
C GLU A 124 -4.38 -9.33 -17.97
N THR A 125 -5.64 -9.59 -18.30
CA THR A 125 -6.68 -9.93 -17.32
C THR A 125 -6.40 -11.24 -16.59
N GLN A 126 -5.81 -12.22 -17.29
CA GLN A 126 -5.46 -13.51 -16.69
C GLN A 126 -4.37 -13.36 -15.62
N LEU A 127 -3.36 -12.52 -15.90
CA LEU A 127 -2.31 -12.23 -14.92
C LEU A 127 -2.87 -11.55 -13.67
N GLN A 128 -3.82 -10.62 -13.84
CA GLN A 128 -4.50 -10.00 -12.69
C GLN A 128 -5.32 -11.03 -11.90
N GLN A 129 -6.03 -11.92 -12.59
CA GLN A 129 -6.83 -12.95 -11.92
C GLN A 129 -5.96 -13.91 -11.12
N GLU A 130 -4.80 -14.32 -11.63
CA GLU A 130 -3.83 -15.14 -10.92
C GLU A 130 -3.41 -14.50 -9.59
N VAL A 131 -3.10 -13.20 -9.60
CA VAL A 131 -2.75 -12.45 -8.38
C VAL A 131 -3.92 -12.41 -7.39
N VAL A 132 -5.14 -12.21 -7.87
CA VAL A 132 -6.35 -12.22 -7.02
C VAL A 132 -6.58 -13.60 -6.39
N ASP A 133 -6.37 -14.67 -7.15
CA ASP A 133 -6.58 -16.03 -6.66
C ASP A 133 -5.56 -16.40 -5.57
N VAL A 134 -4.28 -16.06 -5.76
CA VAL A 134 -3.24 -16.20 -4.72
C VAL A 134 -3.60 -15.39 -3.47
N ALA A 135 -4.01 -14.14 -3.62
CA ALA A 135 -4.40 -13.31 -2.49
C ALA A 135 -5.56 -13.91 -1.69
N ARG A 136 -6.58 -14.42 -2.37
CA ARG A 136 -7.73 -15.10 -1.74
C ARG A 136 -7.33 -16.37 -1.00
N GLN A 137 -6.46 -17.18 -1.60
CA GLN A 137 -5.94 -18.41 -0.98
C GLN A 137 -5.25 -18.13 0.37
N HIS A 138 -4.54 -17.02 0.47
CA HIS A 138 -3.80 -16.62 1.67
C HIS A 138 -4.51 -15.58 2.55
N ASN A 139 -5.74 -15.19 2.22
CA ASN A 139 -6.47 -14.13 2.92
C ASN A 139 -5.71 -12.79 2.96
N ILE A 140 -5.05 -12.42 1.87
CA ILE A 140 -4.38 -11.14 1.70
C ILE A 140 -5.34 -10.17 1.02
N ARG A 141 -5.53 -8.98 1.57
CA ARG A 141 -6.30 -7.91 0.91
C ARG A 141 -5.40 -7.17 -0.08
N LEU A 142 -5.93 -6.84 -1.26
CA LEU A 142 -5.18 -6.17 -2.32
C LEU A 142 -5.64 -4.73 -2.51
N MET A 143 -4.69 -3.80 -2.54
CA MET A 143 -4.91 -2.42 -3.01
C MET A 143 -4.23 -2.25 -4.37
N GLY A 144 -4.99 -1.89 -5.40
CA GLY A 144 -4.52 -1.82 -6.78
C GLY A 144 -4.96 -3.02 -7.63
N PRO A 145 -4.13 -3.49 -8.60
CA PRO A 145 -2.82 -2.96 -9.05
C PRO A 145 -2.90 -1.61 -9.80
N ASN A 146 -1.75 -1.16 -10.33
CA ASN A 146 -1.64 0.04 -11.13
C ASN A 146 -1.99 1.31 -10.34
N ILE A 147 -1.33 1.50 -9.20
CA ILE A 147 -1.55 2.64 -8.30
C ILE A 147 -0.27 3.43 -8.05
N TYR A 148 -0.42 4.67 -7.60
CA TYR A 148 0.70 5.48 -7.11
C TYR A 148 1.05 5.21 -5.64
N GLY A 149 0.28 4.36 -4.96
CA GLY A 149 0.39 4.13 -3.52
C GLY A 149 -0.64 4.91 -2.71
N PHE A 150 -0.31 5.22 -1.48
CA PHE A 150 -1.19 5.97 -0.59
C PHE A 150 -0.43 6.83 0.42
N TYR A 151 -1.14 7.81 0.98
CA TYR A 151 -0.73 8.62 2.14
C TYR A 151 -1.73 8.38 3.25
N TYR A 152 -1.24 8.20 4.47
CA TYR A 152 -2.06 8.20 5.67
C TYR A 152 -1.33 8.99 6.76
N THR A 153 -1.68 10.26 6.89
CA THR A 153 -0.95 11.21 7.74
C THR A 153 -1.08 10.94 9.24
N PRO A 154 -2.16 10.32 9.77
CA PRO A 154 -2.21 9.93 11.17
C PRO A 154 -1.13 8.92 11.57
N ALA A 155 -0.72 8.02 10.66
CA ALA A 155 0.38 7.08 10.87
C ALA A 155 1.75 7.60 10.40
N ASN A 156 1.86 8.84 9.94
CA ASN A 156 3.03 9.39 9.25
C ASN A 156 3.48 8.53 8.05
N LEU A 157 2.57 7.80 7.44
CA LEU A 157 2.86 6.85 6.39
C LEU A 157 2.68 7.49 5.01
N CYS A 158 3.80 7.59 4.30
CA CYS A 158 3.87 8.07 2.92
C CYS A 158 4.31 6.92 2.00
N ALA A 159 3.40 5.97 1.77
CA ALA A 159 3.66 4.74 1.01
C ALA A 159 3.40 4.95 -0.49
N THR A 160 4.16 5.84 -1.12
CA THR A 160 4.02 6.24 -2.53
C THR A 160 5.38 6.54 -3.17
N PHE A 161 5.43 6.47 -4.50
CA PHE A 161 6.57 6.98 -5.27
C PHE A 161 6.41 8.43 -5.73
N CYS A 162 5.24 9.05 -5.49
CA CYS A 162 4.96 10.44 -5.82
C CYS A 162 5.61 11.39 -4.81
N THR A 163 5.55 12.69 -5.10
CA THR A 163 6.06 13.72 -4.19
C THR A 163 5.38 13.61 -2.82
N ALA A 164 6.17 13.57 -1.76
CA ALA A 164 5.68 13.49 -0.39
C ALA A 164 4.74 14.66 -0.05
N TYR A 165 3.77 14.39 0.82
CA TYR A 165 2.83 15.39 1.31
C TYR A 165 3.35 15.98 2.63
N ASP A 166 3.25 17.29 2.79
CA ASP A 166 3.83 18.02 3.94
C ASP A 166 2.80 18.70 4.84
N VAL A 167 1.53 18.81 4.41
CA VAL A 167 0.48 19.46 5.19
C VAL A 167 -0.55 18.44 5.69
N LYS A 168 -0.60 18.22 7.00
CA LYS A 168 -1.58 17.34 7.65
C LYS A 168 -2.91 18.09 7.87
N GLY A 169 -4.02 17.38 7.76
CA GLY A 169 -5.35 17.92 7.98
C GLY A 169 -6.42 16.84 7.98
N SER A 170 -7.66 17.20 7.66
CA SER A 170 -8.82 16.31 7.77
C SER A 170 -9.42 15.87 6.43
N ALA A 171 -8.96 16.42 5.29
CA ALA A 171 -9.48 16.02 3.99
C ALA A 171 -8.96 14.62 3.61
N ALA A 172 -9.84 13.73 3.17
CA ALA A 172 -9.50 12.43 2.62
C ALA A 172 -9.91 12.35 1.15
N LEU A 173 -9.12 11.64 0.35
CA LEU A 173 -9.38 11.41 -1.06
C LEU A 173 -9.08 9.95 -1.41
N SER A 174 -9.99 9.30 -2.11
CA SER A 174 -9.69 8.11 -2.89
C SER A 174 -9.84 8.39 -4.38
N SER A 175 -9.00 7.77 -5.22
CA SER A 175 -9.08 7.94 -6.67
C SER A 175 -8.64 6.70 -7.40
N GLN A 176 -9.47 6.25 -8.35
CA GLN A 176 -9.12 5.21 -9.31
C GLN A 176 -8.04 5.71 -10.28
N SER A 177 -8.09 6.99 -10.67
CA SER A 177 -7.17 7.59 -11.63
C SER A 177 -5.89 8.09 -10.95
N GLY A 178 -4.74 7.52 -11.32
CA GLY A 178 -3.44 7.99 -10.86
C GLY A 178 -3.15 9.43 -11.23
N GLY A 179 -3.51 9.87 -12.43
CA GLY A 179 -3.32 11.24 -12.91
C GLY A 179 -4.13 12.27 -12.10
N ILE A 180 -5.40 11.96 -11.81
CA ILE A 180 -6.26 12.83 -10.98
C ILE A 180 -5.71 12.88 -9.54
N GLY A 181 -5.36 11.74 -8.96
CA GLY A 181 -4.78 11.69 -7.62
C GLY A 181 -3.52 12.56 -7.50
N MET A 182 -2.58 12.43 -8.44
CA MET A 182 -1.37 13.26 -8.47
C MET A 182 -1.66 14.76 -8.67
N ALA A 183 -2.62 15.11 -9.53
CA ALA A 183 -3.01 16.51 -9.74
C ALA A 183 -3.60 17.13 -8.47
N ILE A 184 -4.43 16.38 -7.73
CA ILE A 184 -5.01 16.84 -6.47
C ILE A 184 -3.93 16.95 -5.38
N ILE A 185 -2.95 16.05 -5.32
CA ILE A 185 -1.79 16.20 -4.43
C ILE A 185 -1.05 17.52 -4.72
N GLY A 186 -0.76 17.81 -5.98
CA GLY A 186 -0.11 19.04 -6.39
C GLY A 186 -0.93 20.29 -6.01
N PHE A 187 -2.24 20.27 -6.28
CA PHE A 187 -3.15 21.35 -5.92
C PHE A 187 -3.22 21.55 -4.39
N SER A 188 -3.39 20.48 -3.63
CA SER A 188 -3.50 20.51 -2.17
C SER A 188 -2.25 21.11 -1.51
N ARG A 189 -1.05 20.79 -2.03
CA ARG A 189 0.20 21.41 -1.59
C ARG A 189 0.22 22.92 -1.88
N SER A 190 -0.12 23.32 -3.11
CA SER A 190 -0.14 24.72 -3.52
C SER A 190 -1.17 25.53 -2.72
N ALA A 191 -2.33 24.96 -2.45
CA ALA A 191 -3.41 25.57 -1.68
C ALA A 191 -3.20 25.44 -0.16
N LYS A 192 -2.14 24.76 0.30
CA LYS A 192 -1.90 24.41 1.71
C LYS A 192 -3.11 23.71 2.36
N MET A 193 -3.83 22.94 1.59
CA MET A 193 -4.97 22.15 2.07
C MET A 193 -4.44 20.92 2.82
N GLY A 194 -4.78 20.79 4.10
CA GLY A 194 -4.35 19.67 4.92
C GLY A 194 -5.13 18.38 4.58
N VAL A 195 -4.43 17.26 4.46
CA VAL A 195 -5.05 15.95 4.23
C VAL A 195 -4.77 14.97 5.35
N SER A 196 -5.74 14.05 5.58
CA SER A 196 -5.58 12.86 6.42
C SER A 196 -5.19 11.64 5.60
N ALA A 197 -5.78 11.46 4.43
CA ALA A 197 -5.51 10.33 3.57
C ALA A 197 -5.60 10.71 2.08
N ILE A 198 -4.74 10.09 1.25
CA ILE A 198 -4.90 10.06 -0.20
C ILE A 198 -4.57 8.64 -0.65
N VAL A 199 -5.53 7.96 -1.28
CA VAL A 199 -5.42 6.54 -1.61
C VAL A 199 -5.65 6.32 -3.11
N GLY A 200 -4.67 5.67 -3.76
CA GLY A 200 -4.80 5.19 -5.12
C GLY A 200 -5.51 3.83 -5.15
N LEU A 201 -6.54 3.68 -5.96
CA LEU A 201 -7.28 2.43 -6.10
C LEU A 201 -6.92 1.65 -7.37
N GLY A 202 -6.51 2.35 -8.45
CA GLY A 202 -6.09 1.72 -9.71
C GLY A 202 -7.16 0.78 -10.30
N ASN A 203 -6.78 -0.47 -10.59
CA ASN A 203 -7.68 -1.46 -11.20
C ASN A 203 -8.76 -1.99 -10.24
N LYS A 204 -8.69 -1.71 -8.95
CA LYS A 204 -9.66 -2.12 -7.92
C LYS A 204 -9.95 -3.63 -7.95
N SER A 205 -8.91 -4.44 -7.84
CA SER A 205 -9.06 -5.90 -7.93
C SER A 205 -9.65 -6.53 -6.65
N ASP A 206 -9.65 -5.81 -5.53
CA ASP A 206 -10.21 -6.25 -4.25
C ASP A 206 -10.72 -5.04 -3.45
N ILE A 207 -9.83 -4.20 -2.88
CA ILE A 207 -10.23 -3.01 -2.11
C ILE A 207 -10.78 -1.93 -3.04
N ASP A 208 -11.92 -1.38 -2.69
CA ASP A 208 -12.61 -0.31 -3.39
C ASP A 208 -12.98 0.88 -2.47
N GLU A 209 -13.77 1.79 -2.98
CA GLU A 209 -14.22 2.99 -2.26
C GLU A 209 -15.06 2.65 -1.03
N ASP A 210 -15.86 1.59 -1.10
CA ASP A 210 -16.75 1.17 0.01
C ASP A 210 -15.92 0.72 1.23
N ASP A 211 -14.81 0.01 1.00
CA ASP A 211 -13.91 -0.41 2.06
C ASP A 211 -13.26 0.80 2.76
N LEU A 212 -12.89 1.83 1.98
CA LEU A 212 -12.25 3.03 2.51
C LEU A 212 -13.23 3.97 3.22
N LEU A 213 -14.48 4.05 2.74
CA LEU A 213 -15.51 4.88 3.36
C LEU A 213 -16.02 4.28 4.68
N ALA A 214 -15.91 2.95 4.84
CA ALA A 214 -16.24 2.28 6.09
C ALA A 214 -15.17 2.51 7.19
N PHE A 215 -13.94 2.85 6.82
CA PHE A 215 -12.83 3.14 7.73
C PHE A 215 -12.89 4.56 8.28
#